data_ae0cc48575c50591c318f2b4fa06b9b6
#
_entry.id   ae0cc48575c50591c318f2b4fa06b9b6
#
_cell.length_a   1.000
_cell.length_b   1.000
_cell.length_c   1.000
_cell.angle_alpha   90.00
_cell.angle_beta   90.00
_cell.angle_gamma   90.00
#
_symmetry.space_group_name_H-M   'P 1'
#
loop_
_entity.id
_entity.type
_entity.pdbx_description
1 polymer ?
#
loop_
_entity_poly.entity_id
_entity_poly.type
_entity_poly.pdbx_seq_one_letter_code
_entity_poly.pdbx_strand_id
1 'polypeptide(L)'
;MKIDFEKMGGLVPAIVQDATTKNVLMLGFMNEEAYQKTIETQHVTFWSRTRQTLWTKGETSGHFLNLVSMQIDCDNDTLLVKVHPVGPTCHTGTDTCWGESNDTNPLLFLTELQDFINKRKEEMPEGSYTTKLFKDGVNKIAQKVGEEALETVIEATNGNSDHLIYEASDLLYHLLVLLTDKGLRIEDVAAELQQRHDPNWDKKRREAKAHGDMK
;
A
#
# COMPACT_ATOMS: atom_id res chain seq x y z
N MET A 1 -13.93 20.82 4.86
CA MET A 1 -14.28 20.55 6.28
C MET A 1 -13.33 21.36 7.14
N LYS A 2 -13.77 21.85 8.30
CA LYS A 2 -12.94 22.65 9.21
C LYS A 2 -12.76 21.83 10.50
N ILE A 3 -11.51 21.80 11.01
CA ILE A 3 -11.20 21.10 12.27
C ILE A 3 -11.91 21.84 13.41
N ASP A 4 -12.47 21.09 14.35
CA ASP A 4 -13.09 21.62 15.56
C ASP A 4 -12.11 21.53 16.74
N PHE A 5 -11.20 22.50 16.81
CA PHE A 5 -10.26 22.59 17.92
C PHE A 5 -10.96 22.84 19.26
N GLU A 6 -12.11 23.50 19.27
CA GLU A 6 -12.82 23.88 20.51
C GLU A 6 -13.38 22.63 21.21
N LYS A 7 -13.92 21.67 20.44
CA LYS A 7 -14.45 20.41 20.94
C LYS A 7 -13.47 19.65 21.82
N MET A 8 -12.17 19.76 21.50
CA MET A 8 -11.07 19.06 22.18
C MET A 8 -10.24 19.99 23.08
N GLY A 9 -10.77 21.14 23.50
CA GLY A 9 -10.08 22.08 24.39
C GLY A 9 -8.84 22.76 23.77
N GLY A 10 -8.87 22.97 22.47
CA GLY A 10 -7.81 23.62 21.69
C GLY A 10 -6.73 22.70 21.11
N LEU A 11 -6.76 21.40 21.41
CA LEU A 11 -5.78 20.42 20.91
C LEU A 11 -6.49 19.21 20.30
N VAL A 12 -6.17 18.89 19.06
CA VAL A 12 -6.64 17.68 18.38
C VAL A 12 -5.52 16.65 18.28
N PRO A 13 -5.81 15.35 18.44
CA PRO A 13 -4.87 14.29 18.17
C PRO A 13 -4.54 14.26 16.66
N ALA A 14 -3.27 14.01 16.35
CA ALA A 14 -2.76 13.86 15.00
C ALA A 14 -2.07 12.49 14.90
N ILE A 15 -2.72 11.56 14.22
CA ILE A 15 -2.18 10.23 13.89
C ILE A 15 -1.29 10.39 12.68
N VAL A 16 0.00 10.08 12.82
CA VAL A 16 0.97 10.18 11.73
C VAL A 16 1.16 8.81 11.09
N GLN A 17 0.92 8.74 9.80
CA GLN A 17 1.00 7.53 8.99
C GLN A 17 2.00 7.73 7.85
N ASP A 18 2.87 6.75 7.61
CA ASP A 18 3.68 6.74 6.40
C ASP A 18 2.78 6.60 5.17
N ALA A 19 2.97 7.47 4.18
CA ALA A 19 2.17 7.48 2.96
C ALA A 19 2.43 6.24 2.08
N THR A 20 3.61 5.63 2.20
CA THR A 20 4.03 4.46 1.43
C THR A 20 3.67 3.16 2.13
N THR A 21 4.20 2.94 3.34
CA THR A 21 4.02 1.67 4.07
C THR A 21 2.63 1.52 4.69
N LYS A 22 1.92 2.62 4.90
CA LYS A 22 0.66 2.72 5.65
C LYS A 22 0.81 2.43 7.16
N ASN A 23 2.03 2.26 7.65
CA ASN A 23 2.29 2.08 9.07
C ASN A 23 2.02 3.37 9.85
N VAL A 24 1.46 3.24 11.04
CA VAL A 24 1.31 4.37 11.97
C VAL A 24 2.66 4.61 12.64
N LEU A 25 3.22 5.80 12.46
CA LEU A 25 4.56 6.15 12.94
C LEU A 25 4.56 6.70 14.36
N MET A 26 3.60 7.56 14.67
CA MET A 26 3.44 8.19 15.98
C MET A 26 2.07 8.84 16.14
N LEU A 27 1.75 9.22 17.37
CA LEU A 27 0.66 10.13 17.71
C LEU A 27 1.27 11.42 18.29
N GLY A 28 0.81 12.56 17.81
CA GLY A 28 1.08 13.86 18.39
C GLY A 28 -0.21 14.65 18.63
N PHE A 29 -0.07 15.90 19.08
CA PHE A 29 -1.20 16.82 19.24
C PHE A 29 -0.91 18.12 18.49
N MET A 30 -1.94 18.67 17.86
CA MET A 30 -1.86 19.95 17.16
C MET A 30 -2.90 20.92 17.72
N ASN A 31 -2.48 22.17 17.94
CA ASN A 31 -3.38 23.29 18.00
C ASN A 31 -3.51 23.93 16.61
N GLU A 32 -4.32 24.95 16.45
CA GLU A 32 -4.52 25.62 15.17
C GLU A 32 -3.20 26.17 14.60
N GLU A 33 -2.32 26.72 15.45
CA GLU A 33 -1.01 27.25 15.03
C GLU A 33 -0.07 26.14 14.52
N ALA A 34 -0.02 24.97 15.17
CA ALA A 34 0.75 23.82 14.75
C ALA A 34 0.25 23.29 13.38
N TYR A 35 -1.07 23.24 13.21
CA TYR A 35 -1.71 22.85 11.96
C TYR A 35 -1.33 23.79 10.82
N GLN A 36 -1.46 25.10 11.01
CA GLN A 36 -1.09 26.09 9.97
C GLN A 36 0.39 26.03 9.65
N LYS A 37 1.26 25.94 10.67
CA LYS A 37 2.71 25.82 10.46
C LYS A 37 3.08 24.56 9.68
N THR A 38 2.39 23.44 9.91
CA THR A 38 2.60 22.21 9.14
C THR A 38 2.27 22.42 7.65
N ILE A 39 1.19 23.13 7.35
CA ILE A 39 0.81 23.45 5.95
C ILE A 39 1.85 24.38 5.30
N GLU A 40 2.28 25.42 6.01
CA GLU A 40 3.23 26.41 5.48
C GLU A 40 4.61 25.84 5.22
N THR A 41 5.13 25.05 6.18
CA THR A 41 6.49 24.53 6.11
C THR A 41 6.60 23.17 5.40
N GLN A 42 5.48 22.47 5.20
CA GLN A 42 5.42 21.09 4.70
C GLN A 42 6.16 20.10 5.63
N HIS A 43 6.47 20.48 6.86
CA HIS A 43 7.05 19.66 7.92
C HIS A 43 6.09 19.56 9.10
N VAL A 44 5.84 18.33 9.57
CA VAL A 44 4.85 18.12 10.64
C VAL A 44 5.30 18.79 11.94
N THR A 45 4.49 19.71 12.38
CA THR A 45 4.66 20.48 13.62
C THR A 45 3.55 20.11 14.59
N PHE A 46 3.91 19.93 15.85
CA PHE A 46 3.01 19.59 16.93
C PHE A 46 3.00 20.68 18.01
N TRP A 47 2.00 20.61 18.88
CA TRP A 47 1.99 21.30 20.14
C TRP A 47 2.48 20.37 21.26
N SER A 48 3.57 20.74 21.91
CA SER A 48 4.08 20.01 23.07
C SER A 48 3.26 20.34 24.32
N ARG A 49 2.47 19.38 24.81
CA ARG A 49 1.65 19.55 26.03
C ARG A 49 2.48 19.78 27.29
N THR A 50 3.68 19.24 27.36
CA THR A 50 4.59 19.41 28.53
C THR A 50 5.36 20.69 28.46
N ARG A 51 5.85 21.11 27.28
CA ARG A 51 6.65 22.32 27.10
C ARG A 51 5.82 23.55 26.78
N GLN A 52 4.52 23.38 26.48
CA GLN A 52 3.60 24.45 26.07
C GLN A 52 4.15 25.32 24.93
N THR A 53 4.69 24.65 23.91
CA THR A 53 5.31 25.31 22.75
C THR A 53 5.15 24.45 21.48
N LEU A 54 5.26 25.08 20.34
CA LEU A 54 5.36 24.39 19.05
C LEU A 54 6.65 23.57 18.96
N TRP A 55 6.57 22.45 18.30
CA TRP A 55 7.68 21.56 18.05
C TRP A 55 7.56 20.93 16.66
N THR A 56 8.50 21.21 15.77
CA THR A 56 8.57 20.58 14.46
C THR A 56 9.37 19.27 14.56
N LYS A 57 8.77 18.17 14.19
CA LYS A 57 9.43 16.87 14.21
C LYS A 57 10.64 16.88 13.27
N GLY A 58 11.80 16.57 13.83
CA GLY A 58 13.06 16.55 13.07
C GLY A 58 13.87 17.85 13.18
N GLU A 59 13.37 18.91 13.85
CA GLU A 59 14.10 20.19 13.97
C GLU A 59 15.48 20.07 14.62
N THR A 60 15.71 19.06 15.44
CA THR A 60 17.02 18.79 16.08
C THR A 60 17.76 17.63 15.43
N SER A 61 17.04 16.57 15.05
CA SER A 61 17.64 15.33 14.55
C SER A 61 17.85 15.30 13.04
N GLY A 62 17.21 16.19 12.27
CA GLY A 62 17.15 16.13 10.81
C GLY A 62 16.11 15.13 10.29
N HIS A 63 15.52 14.29 11.15
CA HIS A 63 14.52 13.30 10.76
C HIS A 63 13.12 13.93 10.68
N PHE A 64 12.93 14.73 9.64
CA PHE A 64 11.66 15.39 9.37
C PHE A 64 10.60 14.41 8.92
N LEU A 65 9.34 14.79 9.16
CA LEU A 65 8.16 14.16 8.58
C LEU A 65 7.62 15.10 7.51
N ASN A 66 7.91 14.78 6.24
CA ASN A 66 7.47 15.58 5.11
C ASN A 66 6.00 15.33 4.84
N LEU A 67 5.20 16.38 4.83
CA LEU A 67 3.76 16.29 4.64
C LEU A 67 3.41 15.82 3.23
N VAL A 68 2.51 14.83 3.14
CA VAL A 68 1.87 14.39 1.88
C VAL A 68 0.43 14.86 1.84
N SER A 69 -0.33 14.60 2.91
CA SER A 69 -1.72 15.05 3.03
C SER A 69 -2.18 15.03 4.48
N MET A 70 -3.21 15.82 4.77
CA MET A 70 -3.96 15.76 6.03
C MET A 70 -5.43 15.51 5.76
N GLN A 71 -6.02 14.63 6.53
CA GLN A 71 -7.43 14.28 6.49
C GLN A 71 -8.02 14.49 7.88
N ILE A 72 -9.24 15.02 7.91
CA ILE A 72 -10.00 15.22 9.14
C ILE A 72 -10.99 14.05 9.22
N ASP A 73 -11.20 13.51 10.42
CA ASP A 73 -12.15 12.45 10.65
C ASP A 73 -13.63 12.89 10.54
N CYS A 74 -14.56 11.96 10.77
CA CYS A 74 -15.98 12.17 10.48
C CYS A 74 -16.67 13.20 11.43
N ASP A 75 -16.14 13.44 12.61
CA ASP A 75 -16.68 14.39 13.58
C ASP A 75 -15.75 15.59 13.87
N ASN A 76 -14.74 15.77 13.01
CA ASN A 76 -13.85 16.92 12.89
C ASN A 76 -12.92 17.18 14.08
N ASP A 77 -12.58 16.18 14.87
CA ASP A 77 -11.76 16.35 16.07
C ASP A 77 -10.43 15.56 16.06
N THR A 78 -10.13 14.81 14.97
CA THR A 78 -8.91 14.04 14.82
C THR A 78 -8.31 14.25 13.42
N LEU A 79 -6.98 14.26 13.33
CA LEU A 79 -6.22 14.36 12.09
C LEU A 79 -5.53 13.05 11.75
N LEU A 80 -5.67 12.60 10.51
CA LEU A 80 -4.77 11.63 9.88
C LEU A 80 -3.77 12.40 9.01
N VAL A 81 -2.49 12.39 9.42
CA VAL A 81 -1.39 13.09 8.75
C VAL A 81 -0.54 12.08 8.02
N LYS A 82 -0.62 12.06 6.69
CA LYS A 82 0.21 11.18 5.84
C LYS A 82 1.51 11.87 5.50
N VAL A 83 2.63 11.17 5.67
CA VAL A 83 3.97 11.73 5.55
C VAL A 83 4.93 10.82 4.79
N HIS A 84 6.04 11.38 4.32
CA HIS A 84 7.25 10.65 4.00
C HIS A 84 8.29 10.94 5.09
N PRO A 85 8.64 9.97 5.97
CA PRO A 85 9.66 10.16 6.99
C PRO A 85 11.07 10.19 6.37
N VAL A 86 11.94 11.08 6.87
CA VAL A 86 13.36 11.19 6.42
C VAL A 86 14.26 10.22 7.21
N GLY A 87 13.73 9.51 8.18
CA GLY A 87 14.48 8.56 9.02
C GLY A 87 13.64 8.14 10.22
N PRO A 88 14.27 7.54 11.24
CA PRO A 88 13.57 7.07 12.42
C PRO A 88 12.66 8.13 13.04
N THR A 89 11.40 7.77 13.26
CA THR A 89 10.43 8.71 13.82
C THR A 89 10.57 8.84 15.34
N CYS A 90 10.90 7.75 16.04
CA CYS A 90 11.03 7.77 17.49
C CYS A 90 12.36 8.41 17.91
N HIS A 91 12.36 9.09 19.07
CA HIS A 91 13.56 9.66 19.68
C HIS A 91 14.54 8.59 20.19
N THR A 92 14.10 7.36 20.34
CA THR A 92 14.94 6.20 20.70
C THR A 92 15.66 5.59 19.50
N GLY A 93 15.43 6.11 18.26
CA GLY A 93 16.04 5.64 17.04
C GLY A 93 15.26 4.52 16.33
N THR A 94 14.06 4.18 16.79
CA THR A 94 13.16 3.24 16.09
C THR A 94 12.29 3.96 15.06
N ASP A 95 11.88 3.25 14.02
CA ASP A 95 11.10 3.82 12.92
C ASP A 95 9.73 4.30 13.38
N THR A 96 9.12 3.60 14.34
CA THR A 96 7.83 3.98 14.92
C THR A 96 7.95 4.17 16.43
N CYS A 97 7.01 4.90 17.03
CA CYS A 97 6.94 5.04 18.49
C CYS A 97 6.57 3.75 19.24
N TRP A 98 6.21 2.71 18.51
CA TRP A 98 5.89 1.36 19.05
C TRP A 98 7.03 0.36 18.91
N GLY A 99 8.20 0.79 18.37
CA GLY A 99 9.35 -0.08 18.16
C GLY A 99 9.24 -1.01 16.94
N GLU A 100 8.23 -0.80 16.11
CA GLU A 100 8.04 -1.57 14.88
C GLU A 100 8.91 -0.97 13.75
N SER A 101 9.39 -1.85 12.85
CA SER A 101 10.05 -1.44 11.61
C SER A 101 9.05 -0.76 10.67
N ASN A 102 9.52 0.24 9.91
CA ASN A 102 8.75 0.90 8.85
C ASN A 102 9.17 0.42 7.46
N ASP A 103 9.70 -0.77 7.34
CA ASP A 103 10.05 -1.37 6.06
C ASP A 103 8.82 -1.51 5.17
N THR A 104 9.00 -1.24 3.90
CA THR A 104 7.97 -1.52 2.90
C THR A 104 7.74 -3.02 2.80
N ASN A 105 6.49 -3.45 2.89
CA ASN A 105 6.15 -4.81 2.49
C ASN A 105 6.22 -4.90 0.95
N PRO A 106 7.20 -5.62 0.38
CA PRO A 106 7.35 -5.71 -1.07
C PRO A 106 6.11 -6.25 -1.80
N LEU A 107 5.25 -6.98 -1.08
CA LEU A 107 4.01 -7.51 -1.67
C LEU A 107 2.99 -6.41 -2.00
N LEU A 108 3.05 -5.24 -1.34
CA LEU A 108 2.21 -4.09 -1.68
C LEU A 108 2.49 -3.59 -3.10
N PHE A 109 3.71 -3.78 -3.59
CA PHE A 109 4.09 -3.42 -4.95
C PHE A 109 3.26 -4.16 -6.02
N LEU A 110 2.77 -5.36 -5.76
CA LEU A 110 1.93 -6.08 -6.72
C LEU A 110 0.62 -5.35 -7.02
N THR A 111 0.01 -4.75 -6.00
CA THR A 111 -1.19 -3.89 -6.17
C THR A 111 -0.86 -2.62 -6.96
N GLU A 112 0.25 -1.93 -6.59
CA GLU A 112 0.70 -0.72 -7.29
C GLU A 112 1.07 -1.01 -8.75
N LEU A 113 1.73 -2.14 -9.01
CA LEU A 113 2.05 -2.60 -10.36
C LEU A 113 0.78 -2.84 -11.18
N GLN A 114 -0.26 -3.46 -10.59
CA GLN A 114 -1.51 -3.65 -11.30
C GLN A 114 -2.25 -2.33 -11.57
N ASP A 115 -2.21 -1.36 -10.66
CA ASP A 115 -2.73 -0.02 -10.89
C ASP A 115 -2.01 0.67 -12.06
N PHE A 116 -0.68 0.51 -12.14
CA PHE A 116 0.09 0.99 -13.28
C PHE A 116 -0.29 0.29 -14.60
N ILE A 117 -0.51 -1.03 -14.58
CA ILE A 117 -0.96 -1.81 -15.74
C ILE A 117 -2.36 -1.36 -16.19
N ASN A 118 -3.29 -1.10 -15.25
CA ASN A 118 -4.62 -0.55 -15.53
C ASN A 118 -4.51 0.80 -16.26
N LYS A 119 -3.68 1.70 -15.74
CA LYS A 119 -3.42 2.99 -16.38
C LYS A 119 -2.86 2.85 -17.79
N ARG A 120 -1.95 1.88 -18.02
CA ARG A 120 -1.42 1.57 -19.36
C ARG A 120 -2.49 1.05 -20.32
N LYS A 121 -3.47 0.29 -19.81
CA LYS A 121 -4.63 -0.18 -20.60
C LYS A 121 -5.55 0.98 -21.00
N GLU A 122 -5.74 1.96 -20.13
CA GLU A 122 -6.57 3.14 -20.40
C GLU A 122 -5.89 4.11 -21.38
N GLU A 123 -4.63 4.44 -21.13
CA GLU A 123 -3.88 5.45 -21.88
C GLU A 123 -3.29 4.93 -23.21
N MET A 124 -3.01 3.62 -23.31
CA MET A 124 -2.44 2.96 -24.48
C MET A 124 -1.21 3.67 -25.07
N PRO A 125 -0.21 4.08 -24.25
CA PRO A 125 0.93 4.87 -24.75
C PRO A 125 1.76 4.11 -25.78
N GLU A 126 2.25 4.84 -26.80
CA GLU A 126 3.10 4.25 -27.84
C GLU A 126 4.42 3.75 -27.27
N GLY A 127 4.96 2.66 -27.87
CA GLY A 127 6.22 2.04 -27.45
C GLY A 127 6.16 1.22 -26.16
N SER A 128 5.03 1.17 -25.48
CA SER A 128 4.85 0.35 -24.27
C SER A 128 4.62 -1.12 -24.61
N TYR A 129 5.41 -2.00 -23.97
CA TYR A 129 5.22 -3.46 -24.06
C TYR A 129 3.84 -3.90 -23.58
N THR A 130 3.38 -3.35 -22.44
CA THR A 130 2.05 -3.61 -21.88
C THR A 130 0.94 -3.23 -22.87
N THR A 131 1.08 -2.07 -23.52
CA THR A 131 0.15 -1.60 -24.56
C THR A 131 0.11 -2.58 -25.74
N LYS A 132 1.28 -3.09 -26.15
CA LYS A 132 1.35 -4.09 -27.21
C LYS A 132 0.59 -5.36 -26.84
N LEU A 133 0.76 -5.87 -25.61
CA LEU A 133 0.03 -7.06 -25.15
C LEU A 133 -1.49 -6.86 -25.21
N PHE A 134 -2.01 -5.70 -24.77
CA PHE A 134 -3.44 -5.42 -24.87
C PHE A 134 -3.93 -5.30 -26.32
N LYS A 135 -3.13 -4.72 -27.22
CA LYS A 135 -3.45 -4.66 -28.66
C LYS A 135 -3.45 -6.04 -29.32
N ASP A 136 -2.51 -6.90 -28.95
CA ASP A 136 -2.41 -8.27 -29.48
C ASP A 136 -3.53 -9.18 -28.93
N GLY A 137 -4.19 -8.77 -27.84
CA GLY A 137 -5.40 -9.38 -27.28
C GLY A 137 -5.15 -10.56 -26.34
N VAL A 138 -6.25 -11.04 -25.76
CA VAL A 138 -6.25 -12.01 -24.66
C VAL A 138 -5.51 -13.32 -25.01
N ASN A 139 -5.57 -13.78 -26.25
CA ASN A 139 -4.88 -15.03 -26.65
C ASN A 139 -3.36 -14.89 -26.53
N LYS A 140 -2.82 -13.72 -26.90
CA LYS A 140 -1.38 -13.44 -26.75
C LYS A 140 -0.99 -13.30 -25.29
N ILE A 141 -1.81 -12.63 -24.48
CA ILE A 141 -1.58 -12.49 -23.03
C ILE A 141 -1.59 -13.88 -22.37
N ALA A 142 -2.60 -14.71 -22.66
CA ALA A 142 -2.70 -16.07 -22.12
C ALA A 142 -1.56 -16.98 -22.56
N GLN A 143 -1.10 -16.84 -23.82
CA GLN A 143 0.09 -17.53 -24.32
C GLN A 143 1.31 -17.17 -23.45
N LYS A 144 1.53 -15.88 -23.16
CA LYS A 144 2.66 -15.44 -22.33
C LYS A 144 2.60 -16.00 -20.91
N VAL A 145 1.43 -16.00 -20.27
CA VAL A 145 1.26 -16.64 -18.96
C VAL A 145 1.68 -18.12 -19.02
N GLY A 146 1.30 -18.85 -20.07
CA GLY A 146 1.68 -20.26 -20.24
C GLY A 146 3.19 -20.47 -20.48
N GLU A 147 3.82 -19.60 -21.28
CA GLU A 147 5.27 -19.61 -21.53
C GLU A 147 6.04 -19.41 -20.23
N GLU A 148 5.76 -18.34 -19.50
CA GLU A 148 6.46 -17.99 -18.26
C GLU A 148 6.20 -19.02 -17.13
N ALA A 149 5.01 -19.63 -17.10
CA ALA A 149 4.74 -20.72 -16.16
C ALA A 149 5.63 -21.94 -16.45
N LEU A 150 5.83 -22.27 -17.71
CA LEU A 150 6.70 -23.37 -18.11
C LEU A 150 8.17 -23.08 -17.81
N GLU A 151 8.63 -21.86 -18.08
CA GLU A 151 9.99 -21.40 -17.78
C GLU A 151 10.26 -21.41 -16.27
N THR A 152 9.29 -20.94 -15.46
CA THR A 152 9.34 -21.07 -13.99
C THR A 152 9.53 -22.52 -13.52
N VAL A 153 8.80 -23.48 -14.11
CA VAL A 153 8.93 -24.91 -13.78
C VAL A 153 10.31 -25.45 -14.18
N ILE A 154 10.82 -25.06 -15.34
CA ILE A 154 12.15 -25.47 -15.82
C ILE A 154 13.23 -24.98 -14.86
N GLU A 155 13.20 -23.69 -14.48
CA GLU A 155 14.21 -23.13 -13.59
C GLU A 155 14.11 -23.69 -12.16
N ALA A 156 12.90 -24.01 -11.69
CA ALA A 156 12.72 -24.72 -10.41
C ALA A 156 13.41 -26.10 -10.42
N THR A 157 13.43 -26.80 -11.55
CA THR A 157 14.09 -28.12 -11.69
C THR A 157 15.59 -28.00 -11.93
N ASN A 158 16.05 -26.88 -12.51
CA ASN A 158 17.48 -26.60 -12.71
C ASN A 158 18.21 -26.21 -11.43
N GLY A 159 17.49 -25.80 -10.38
CA GLY A 159 18.05 -25.45 -9.08
C GLY A 159 18.73 -24.08 -9.03
N ASN A 160 18.47 -23.19 -9.99
CA ASN A 160 18.96 -21.81 -10.01
C ASN A 160 17.92 -20.86 -9.41
N SER A 161 18.11 -20.46 -8.16
CA SER A 161 17.16 -19.60 -7.45
C SER A 161 16.98 -18.22 -8.08
N ASP A 162 18.03 -17.62 -8.62
CA ASP A 162 17.97 -16.29 -9.22
C ASP A 162 17.15 -16.32 -10.53
N HIS A 163 17.37 -17.32 -11.36
CA HIS A 163 16.57 -17.52 -12.57
C HIS A 163 15.13 -17.89 -12.25
N LEU A 164 14.90 -18.72 -11.22
CA LEU A 164 13.55 -19.04 -10.77
C LEU A 164 12.78 -17.79 -10.34
N ILE A 165 13.42 -16.87 -9.58
CA ILE A 165 12.81 -15.60 -9.18
C ILE A 165 12.51 -14.74 -10.41
N TYR A 166 13.40 -14.71 -11.39
CA TYR A 166 13.22 -13.95 -12.63
C TYR A 166 11.97 -14.45 -13.40
N GLU A 167 11.90 -15.74 -13.73
CA GLU A 167 10.77 -16.32 -14.48
C GLU A 167 9.44 -16.25 -13.67
N ALA A 168 9.49 -16.46 -12.36
CA ALA A 168 8.32 -16.28 -11.51
C ALA A 168 7.82 -14.83 -11.49
N SER A 169 8.73 -13.85 -11.61
CA SER A 169 8.35 -12.43 -11.71
C SER A 169 7.67 -12.13 -13.05
N ASP A 170 8.18 -12.68 -14.16
CA ASP A 170 7.56 -12.55 -15.48
C ASP A 170 6.19 -13.23 -15.52
N LEU A 171 6.05 -14.41 -14.90
CA LEU A 171 4.76 -15.06 -14.72
C LEU A 171 3.76 -14.18 -13.97
N LEU A 172 4.16 -13.60 -12.83
CA LEU A 172 3.30 -12.71 -12.06
C LEU A 172 2.92 -11.47 -12.87
N TYR A 173 3.86 -10.87 -13.58
CA TYR A 173 3.59 -9.71 -14.43
C TYR A 173 2.54 -10.02 -15.50
N HIS A 174 2.71 -11.09 -16.26
CA HIS A 174 1.76 -11.49 -17.32
C HIS A 174 0.40 -11.94 -16.74
N LEU A 175 0.39 -12.52 -15.54
CA LEU A 175 -0.85 -12.81 -14.81
C LEU A 175 -1.60 -11.54 -14.44
N LEU A 176 -0.92 -10.50 -13.93
CA LEU A 176 -1.53 -9.19 -13.63
C LEU A 176 -2.11 -8.55 -14.88
N VAL A 177 -1.41 -8.65 -16.04
CA VAL A 177 -1.92 -8.16 -17.34
C VAL A 177 -3.19 -8.92 -17.74
N LEU A 178 -3.21 -10.26 -17.58
CA LEU A 178 -4.37 -11.10 -17.88
C LEU A 178 -5.58 -10.76 -16.99
N LEU A 179 -5.35 -10.62 -15.67
CA LEU A 179 -6.39 -10.22 -14.72
C LEU A 179 -6.96 -8.85 -15.10
N THR A 180 -6.10 -7.87 -15.39
CA THR A 180 -6.50 -6.54 -15.84
C THR A 180 -7.30 -6.58 -17.13
N ASP A 181 -6.93 -7.45 -18.07
CA ASP A 181 -7.71 -7.63 -19.32
C ASP A 181 -9.14 -8.10 -19.04
N LYS A 182 -9.32 -8.94 -18.04
CA LYS A 182 -10.62 -9.48 -17.60
C LYS A 182 -11.37 -8.61 -16.60
N GLY A 183 -10.82 -7.44 -16.22
CA GLY A 183 -11.42 -6.56 -15.20
C GLY A 183 -11.34 -7.11 -13.78
N LEU A 184 -10.38 -8.03 -13.52
CA LEU A 184 -10.11 -8.64 -12.23
C LEU A 184 -8.84 -8.03 -11.62
N ARG A 185 -8.72 -8.20 -10.30
CA ARG A 185 -7.57 -7.71 -9.53
C ARG A 185 -6.82 -8.83 -8.84
N ILE A 186 -5.58 -8.57 -8.47
CA ILE A 186 -4.77 -9.52 -7.68
C ILE A 186 -5.40 -9.73 -6.30
N GLU A 187 -6.09 -8.74 -5.77
CA GLU A 187 -6.82 -8.82 -4.51
C GLU A 187 -7.97 -9.85 -4.60
N ASP A 188 -8.60 -10.03 -5.75
CA ASP A 188 -9.64 -11.04 -5.95
C ASP A 188 -9.05 -12.45 -5.83
N VAL A 189 -7.84 -12.65 -6.38
CA VAL A 189 -7.10 -13.92 -6.26
C VAL A 189 -6.69 -14.16 -4.80
N ALA A 190 -6.20 -13.13 -4.11
CA ALA A 190 -5.83 -13.22 -2.70
C ALA A 190 -7.05 -13.55 -1.82
N ALA A 191 -8.21 -12.93 -2.07
CA ALA A 191 -9.44 -13.19 -1.36
C ALA A 191 -9.92 -14.64 -1.55
N GLU A 192 -9.84 -15.17 -2.78
CA GLU A 192 -10.18 -16.58 -3.06
C GLU A 192 -9.22 -17.54 -2.32
N LEU A 193 -7.91 -17.24 -2.31
CA LEU A 193 -6.95 -18.05 -1.55
C LEU A 193 -7.23 -18.01 -0.05
N GLN A 194 -7.59 -16.84 0.47
CA GLN A 194 -7.95 -16.66 1.88
C GLN A 194 -9.19 -17.48 2.26
N GLN A 195 -10.22 -17.49 1.40
CA GLN A 195 -11.40 -18.34 1.61
C GLN A 195 -11.04 -19.83 1.63
N ARG A 196 -10.14 -20.27 0.73
CA ARG A 196 -9.68 -21.66 0.68
C ARG A 196 -8.86 -22.07 1.91
N HIS A 197 -8.30 -21.12 2.62
CA HIS A 197 -7.54 -21.34 3.86
C HIS A 197 -8.45 -21.53 5.10
N ASP A 198 -9.77 -21.34 4.98
CA ASP A 198 -10.74 -21.67 6.04
C ASP A 198 -10.67 -23.18 6.35
N PRO A 199 -10.44 -23.60 7.61
CA PRO A 199 -10.40 -25.02 7.99
C PRO A 199 -11.64 -25.84 7.57
N ASN A 200 -12.77 -25.20 7.35
CA ASN A 200 -14.01 -25.82 6.91
C ASN A 200 -14.26 -25.71 5.39
N TRP A 201 -13.30 -25.14 4.62
CA TRP A 201 -13.52 -24.86 3.19
C TRP A 201 -13.84 -26.14 2.38
N ASP A 202 -13.10 -27.22 2.60
CA ASP A 202 -13.31 -28.50 1.92
C ASP A 202 -14.70 -29.09 2.20
N LYS A 203 -15.21 -28.90 3.42
CA LYS A 203 -16.56 -29.34 3.80
C LYS A 203 -17.61 -28.49 3.08
N LYS A 204 -17.51 -27.19 3.13
CA LYS A 204 -18.40 -26.24 2.43
C LYS A 204 -18.43 -26.48 0.93
N ARG A 205 -17.26 -26.74 0.31
CA ARG A 205 -17.14 -27.03 -1.13
C ARG A 205 -17.83 -28.34 -1.51
N ARG A 206 -17.69 -29.40 -0.70
CA ARG A 206 -18.36 -30.69 -0.94
C ARG A 206 -19.88 -30.56 -0.80
N GLU A 207 -20.34 -29.82 0.18
CA GLU A 207 -21.76 -29.53 0.39
C GLU A 207 -22.34 -28.71 -0.76
N ALA A 208 -21.68 -27.64 -1.21
CA ALA A 208 -22.10 -26.84 -2.36
C ALA A 208 -22.14 -27.65 -3.67
N LYS A 209 -21.16 -28.55 -3.91
CA LYS A 209 -21.19 -29.48 -5.05
C LYS A 209 -22.36 -30.47 -4.96
N ALA A 210 -22.67 -30.97 -3.76
CA ALA A 210 -23.76 -31.91 -3.55
C ALA A 210 -25.16 -31.26 -3.79
N HIS A 211 -25.26 -29.95 -3.60
CA HIS A 211 -26.49 -29.18 -3.83
C HIS A 211 -26.59 -28.57 -5.24
N GLY A 212 -25.58 -28.77 -6.10
CA GLY A 212 -25.59 -28.25 -7.48
C GLY A 212 -25.34 -26.75 -7.60
N ASP A 213 -24.88 -26.10 -6.53
CA ASP A 213 -24.65 -24.65 -6.46
C ASP A 213 -23.32 -24.19 -7.08
N MET A 214 -22.47 -25.14 -7.55
CA MET A 214 -21.26 -24.85 -8.32
C MET A 214 -21.34 -25.51 -9.69
N LYS A 215 -21.34 -24.66 -10.73
CA LYS A 215 -21.12 -25.06 -12.12
C LYS A 215 -19.63 -25.15 -12.43
#